data_1358eb36976f6f099fe0c1e03b4f066f
#
_entry.id   1358eb36976f6f099fe0c1e03b4f066f
#
_cell.length_a   1.000
_cell.length_b   1.000
_cell.length_c   1.000
_cell.angle_alpha   90.00
_cell.angle_beta   90.00
_cell.angle_gamma   90.00
#
_symmetry.space_group_name_H-M   'P 1'
#
loop_
_entity.id
_entity.type
_entity.pdbx_description
1 polymer ?
#
loop_
_entity_poly.entity_id
_entity_poly.type
_entity_poly.pdbx_seq_one_letter_code
_entity_poly.pdbx_strand_id
1 'polypeptide(L)'
;GYLVADEAVVDAIQLVRLPYHLGAHTQSIALVALRHAPLLLENVERIKEQRDRIVAELTAMGLAPEPSDANFVLFGGLADAAKVWSDLVERDVLVRDVGLAGMLRVTAGTQEETTIFLDSLRAIINDKSANVTNSESKG
;
A
#
# COMPACT_ATOMS: atom_id res chain seq x y z
N GLY A 1 8.34 16.27 -1.59
CA GLY A 1 8.06 16.63 -0.20
C GLY A 1 8.63 17.99 0.16
N TYR A 2 8.23 18.55 1.30
CA TYR A 2 8.78 19.77 1.86
C TYR A 2 8.97 19.58 3.37
N LEU A 3 9.87 20.38 3.95
CA LEU A 3 10.14 20.43 5.38
C LEU A 3 9.84 21.84 5.88
N VAL A 4 9.13 21.93 7.01
CA VAL A 4 8.97 23.15 7.80
C VAL A 4 9.60 22.88 9.16
N ALA A 5 10.61 23.67 9.53
CA ALA A 5 11.36 23.49 10.77
C ALA A 5 11.93 24.83 11.23
N ASP A 6 12.58 24.84 12.40
CA ASP A 6 13.37 25.95 12.89
C ASP A 6 14.46 26.36 11.87
N GLU A 7 14.78 27.65 11.80
CA GLU A 7 15.76 28.21 10.85
C GLU A 7 17.11 27.52 10.93
N ALA A 8 17.58 27.20 12.13
CA ALA A 8 18.87 26.51 12.33
C ALA A 8 18.87 25.09 11.72
N VAL A 9 17.72 24.39 11.75
CA VAL A 9 17.56 23.07 11.10
C VAL A 9 17.56 23.21 9.58
N VAL A 10 16.84 24.20 9.06
CA VAL A 10 16.80 24.49 7.61
C VAL A 10 18.20 24.84 7.10
N ASP A 11 18.95 25.66 7.81
CA ASP A 11 20.32 26.05 7.45
C ASP A 11 21.27 24.86 7.46
N ALA A 12 21.17 23.97 8.47
CA ALA A 12 21.98 22.75 8.50
C ALA A 12 21.70 21.83 7.31
N ILE A 13 20.43 21.69 6.90
CA ILE A 13 20.05 20.92 5.72
C ILE A 13 20.57 21.57 4.43
N GLN A 14 20.59 22.90 4.36
CA GLN A 14 21.13 23.62 3.22
C GLN A 14 22.62 23.32 2.96
N LEU A 15 23.41 23.03 4.01
CA LEU A 15 24.81 22.69 3.88
C LEU A 15 25.07 21.33 3.23
N VAL A 16 24.12 20.39 3.37
CA VAL A 16 24.28 19.00 2.92
C VAL A 16 23.44 18.65 1.69
N ARG A 17 22.48 19.50 1.32
CA ARG A 17 21.63 19.25 0.15
C ARG A 17 22.43 19.37 -1.15
N LEU A 18 22.03 18.61 -2.17
CA LEU A 18 22.62 18.71 -3.50
C LEU A 18 22.34 20.10 -4.13
N PRO A 19 23.33 20.70 -4.81
CA PRO A 19 23.08 21.87 -5.68
C PRO A 19 22.01 21.52 -6.71
N TYR A 20 21.15 22.48 -7.04
CA TYR A 20 20.07 22.29 -8.04
C TYR A 20 19.11 21.14 -7.75
N HIS A 21 18.90 20.78 -6.47
CA HIS A 21 18.02 19.68 -6.04
C HIS A 21 16.56 19.81 -6.53
N LEU A 22 16.11 21.03 -6.89
CA LEU A 22 14.83 21.33 -7.51
C LEU A 22 15.05 22.07 -8.82
N GLY A 23 14.90 21.38 -9.94
CA GLY A 23 14.97 21.97 -11.27
C GLY A 23 13.80 22.93 -11.54
N ALA A 24 14.01 23.89 -12.44
CA ALA A 24 12.99 24.88 -12.80
C ALA A 24 11.68 24.23 -13.31
N HIS A 25 11.78 23.14 -14.05
CA HIS A 25 10.60 22.40 -14.53
C HIS A 25 9.79 21.81 -13.37
N THR A 26 10.45 21.22 -12.37
CA THR A 26 9.79 20.69 -11.17
C THR A 26 9.05 21.77 -10.41
N GLN A 27 9.66 22.95 -10.25
CA GLN A 27 9.03 24.09 -9.60
C GLN A 27 7.81 24.59 -10.40
N SER A 28 7.93 24.71 -11.72
CA SER A 28 6.83 25.13 -12.60
C SER A 28 5.66 24.15 -12.54
N ILE A 29 5.92 22.84 -12.59
CA ILE A 29 4.90 21.80 -12.48
C ILE A 29 4.23 21.85 -11.11
N ALA A 30 4.98 22.03 -10.03
CA ALA A 30 4.42 22.15 -8.69
C ALA A 30 3.48 23.37 -8.55
N LEU A 31 3.86 24.52 -9.12
CA LEU A 31 3.00 25.71 -9.14
C LEU A 31 1.69 25.50 -9.92
N VAL A 32 1.75 24.78 -11.05
CA VAL A 32 0.55 24.42 -11.81
C VAL A 32 -0.30 23.44 -11.01
N ALA A 33 0.29 22.40 -10.41
CA ALA A 33 -0.42 21.43 -9.58
C ALA A 33 -1.15 22.11 -8.41
N LEU A 34 -0.52 23.06 -7.74
CA LEU A 34 -1.15 23.83 -6.65
C LEU A 34 -2.38 24.62 -7.12
N ARG A 35 -2.37 25.15 -8.33
CA ARG A 35 -3.55 25.84 -8.91
C ARG A 35 -4.71 24.90 -9.17
N HIS A 36 -4.44 23.63 -9.38
CA HIS A 36 -5.42 22.57 -9.60
C HIS A 36 -5.61 21.66 -8.38
N ALA A 37 -5.17 22.11 -7.19
CA ALA A 37 -5.25 21.32 -5.97
C ALA A 37 -6.64 20.73 -5.68
N PRO A 38 -7.78 21.44 -5.84
CA PRO A 38 -9.09 20.83 -5.60
C PRO A 38 -9.33 19.57 -6.43
N LEU A 39 -9.02 19.62 -7.73
CA LEU A 39 -9.17 18.48 -8.64
C LEU A 39 -8.24 17.31 -8.26
N LEU A 40 -6.99 17.60 -7.86
CA LEU A 40 -6.04 16.59 -7.44
C LEU A 40 -6.44 15.94 -6.10
N LEU A 41 -7.03 16.71 -5.20
CA LEU A 41 -7.51 16.22 -3.90
C LEU A 41 -8.71 15.27 -4.03
N GLU A 42 -9.52 15.36 -5.08
CA GLU A 42 -10.57 14.38 -5.36
C GLU A 42 -9.99 12.96 -5.54
N ASN A 43 -8.81 12.83 -6.15
CA ASN A 43 -8.12 11.55 -6.27
C ASN A 43 -7.62 11.04 -4.91
N VAL A 44 -7.22 11.94 -4.01
CA VAL A 44 -6.83 11.58 -2.64
C VAL A 44 -8.01 10.96 -1.89
N GLU A 45 -9.22 11.52 -2.01
CA GLU A 45 -10.41 10.96 -1.37
C GLU A 45 -10.73 9.56 -1.92
N ARG A 46 -10.63 9.35 -3.24
CA ARG A 46 -10.80 8.01 -3.84
C ARG A 46 -9.77 7.00 -3.33
N ILE A 47 -8.51 7.42 -3.17
CA ILE A 47 -7.45 6.58 -2.59
C ILE A 47 -7.79 6.21 -1.14
N LYS A 48 -8.26 7.17 -0.34
CA LYS A 48 -8.68 6.92 1.05
C LYS A 48 -9.83 5.92 1.12
N GLU A 49 -10.84 6.06 0.28
CA GLU A 49 -11.97 5.12 0.19
C GLU A 49 -11.49 3.68 -0.10
N GLN A 50 -10.58 3.52 -1.07
CA GLN A 50 -10.07 2.18 -1.40
C GLN A 50 -9.14 1.63 -0.32
N ARG A 51 -8.32 2.47 0.33
CA ARG A 51 -7.52 2.07 1.50
C ARG A 51 -8.40 1.56 2.63
N ASP A 52 -9.43 2.31 2.97
CA ASP A 52 -10.33 1.96 4.07
C ASP A 52 -11.13 0.68 3.77
N ARG A 53 -11.52 0.49 2.50
CA ARG A 53 -12.10 -0.76 2.00
C ARG A 53 -11.13 -1.92 2.14
N ILE A 54 -9.87 -1.76 1.76
CA ILE A 54 -8.83 -2.79 1.94
C ILE A 54 -8.71 -3.19 3.41
N VAL A 55 -8.63 -2.23 4.32
CA VAL A 55 -8.55 -2.50 5.77
C VAL A 55 -9.75 -3.30 6.26
N ALA A 56 -10.97 -2.90 5.89
CA ALA A 56 -12.19 -3.58 6.29
C ALA A 56 -12.25 -5.03 5.79
N GLU A 57 -11.94 -5.25 4.51
CA GLU A 57 -11.99 -6.58 3.88
C GLU A 57 -10.89 -7.51 4.40
N LEU A 58 -9.67 -7.01 4.61
CA LEU A 58 -8.58 -7.79 5.23
C LEU A 58 -8.96 -8.22 6.65
N THR A 59 -9.56 -7.33 7.43
CA THR A 59 -10.07 -7.65 8.77
C THR A 59 -11.16 -8.72 8.71
N ALA A 60 -12.09 -8.62 7.76
CA ALA A 60 -13.15 -9.62 7.55
C ALA A 60 -12.61 -10.99 7.12
N MET A 61 -11.44 -11.04 6.47
CA MET A 61 -10.72 -12.27 6.14
C MET A 61 -9.93 -12.86 7.33
N GLY A 62 -9.95 -12.21 8.51
CA GLY A 62 -9.18 -12.64 9.68
C GLY A 62 -7.69 -12.26 9.63
N LEU A 63 -7.31 -11.37 8.74
CA LEU A 63 -5.96 -10.82 8.65
C LEU A 63 -5.81 -9.60 9.57
N ALA A 64 -4.56 -9.18 9.80
CA ALA A 64 -4.21 -8.09 10.69
C ALA A 64 -3.65 -6.89 9.91
N PRO A 65 -4.51 -6.00 9.36
CA PRO A 65 -4.04 -4.75 8.76
C PRO A 65 -3.58 -3.78 9.83
N GLU A 66 -2.43 -3.12 9.59
CA GLU A 66 -1.92 -2.04 10.43
C GLU A 66 -2.66 -0.72 10.11
N PRO A 67 -2.86 0.15 11.10
CA PRO A 67 -3.40 1.49 10.88
C PRO A 67 -2.58 2.26 9.84
N SER A 68 -3.26 2.93 8.90
CA SER A 68 -2.58 3.65 7.83
C SER A 68 -3.27 4.95 7.47
N ASP A 69 -2.49 6.03 7.45
CA ASP A 69 -2.85 7.33 6.85
C ASP A 69 -2.17 7.55 5.49
N ALA A 70 -1.50 6.52 4.97
CA ALA A 70 -0.82 6.54 3.67
C ALA A 70 -1.75 6.03 2.54
N ASN A 71 -1.20 5.95 1.33
CA ASN A 71 -1.88 5.35 0.18
C ASN A 71 -1.65 3.82 0.07
N PHE A 72 -1.21 3.18 1.14
CA PHE A 72 -0.98 1.73 1.20
C PHE A 72 -1.38 1.17 2.57
N VAL A 73 -1.58 -0.13 2.63
CA VAL A 73 -1.87 -0.89 3.85
C VAL A 73 -0.80 -1.96 4.02
N LEU A 74 -0.15 -1.97 5.17
CA LEU A 74 0.67 -3.09 5.64
C LEU A 74 -0.27 -4.06 6.36
N PHE A 75 -0.18 -5.35 6.08
CA PHE A 75 -1.04 -6.34 6.73
C PHE A 75 -0.28 -7.62 7.03
N GLY A 76 -0.61 -8.21 8.16
CA GLY A 76 -0.07 -9.45 8.68
C GLY A 76 -1.12 -10.54 8.85
N GLY A 77 -0.78 -11.56 9.62
CA GLY A 77 -1.64 -12.74 9.84
C GLY A 77 -1.50 -13.82 8.76
N LEU A 78 -0.48 -13.69 7.89
CA LEU A 78 -0.19 -14.68 6.86
C LEU A 78 0.76 -15.76 7.41
N ALA A 79 0.35 -17.03 7.37
CA ALA A 79 1.20 -18.15 7.80
C ALA A 79 2.45 -18.27 6.89
N ASP A 80 2.32 -17.99 5.61
CA ASP A 80 3.38 -17.99 4.62
C ASP A 80 3.17 -16.83 3.64
N ALA A 81 3.74 -15.67 3.97
CA ALA A 81 3.63 -14.47 3.17
C ALA A 81 4.32 -14.61 1.79
N ALA A 82 5.44 -15.32 1.72
CA ALA A 82 6.16 -15.54 0.47
C ALA A 82 5.33 -16.38 -0.51
N LYS A 83 4.66 -17.42 -0.03
CA LYS A 83 3.75 -18.23 -0.85
C LYS A 83 2.54 -17.41 -1.30
N VAL A 84 1.93 -16.61 -0.41
CA VAL A 84 0.80 -15.73 -0.78
C VAL A 84 1.23 -14.69 -1.81
N TRP A 85 2.41 -14.13 -1.67
CA TRP A 85 2.97 -13.20 -2.63
C TRP A 85 3.13 -13.85 -4.01
N SER A 86 3.72 -15.05 -4.07
CA SER A 86 3.88 -15.81 -5.32
C SER A 86 2.54 -16.14 -5.99
N ASP A 87 1.56 -16.61 -5.19
CA ASP A 87 0.21 -16.95 -5.68
C ASP A 87 -0.57 -15.72 -6.20
N LEU A 88 -0.30 -14.52 -5.65
CA LEU A 88 -0.84 -13.26 -6.15
C LEU A 88 -0.18 -12.86 -7.47
N VAL A 89 1.15 -13.00 -7.58
CA VAL A 89 1.90 -12.72 -8.82
C VAL A 89 1.42 -13.64 -9.96
N GLU A 90 1.16 -14.92 -9.70
CA GLU A 90 0.60 -15.85 -10.68
C GLU A 90 -0.81 -15.46 -11.18
N ARG A 91 -1.48 -14.56 -10.45
CA ARG A 91 -2.80 -13.97 -10.79
C ARG A 91 -2.68 -12.54 -11.33
N ASP A 92 -1.48 -12.12 -11.74
CA ASP A 92 -1.16 -10.78 -12.22
C ASP A 92 -1.42 -9.66 -11.18
N VAL A 93 -1.40 -10.00 -9.87
CA VAL A 93 -1.58 -9.06 -8.77
C VAL A 93 -0.26 -8.79 -8.08
N LEU A 94 0.25 -7.56 -8.20
CA LEU A 94 1.52 -7.14 -7.63
C LEU A 94 1.31 -6.47 -6.27
N VAL A 95 1.84 -7.09 -5.22
CA VAL A 95 1.97 -6.52 -3.89
C VAL A 95 3.44 -6.50 -3.48
N ARG A 96 3.77 -5.76 -2.44
CA ARG A 96 5.15 -5.65 -1.97
C ARG A 96 5.43 -6.61 -0.82
N ASP A 97 6.43 -7.46 -0.99
CA ASP A 97 7.13 -8.08 0.12
C ASP A 97 8.04 -7.03 0.77
N VAL A 98 7.88 -6.81 2.06
CA VAL A 98 8.63 -5.82 2.84
C VAL A 98 9.72 -6.45 3.70
N GLY A 99 9.93 -7.77 3.59
CA GLY A 99 10.92 -8.51 4.36
C GLY A 99 10.56 -8.71 5.83
N LEU A 100 9.29 -8.50 6.21
CA LEU A 100 8.77 -8.77 7.55
C LEU A 100 8.02 -10.10 7.53
N ALA A 101 8.32 -10.97 8.50
CA ALA A 101 7.72 -12.29 8.59
C ALA A 101 6.18 -12.21 8.66
N GLY A 102 5.50 -12.93 7.77
CA GLY A 102 4.05 -13.02 7.75
C GLY A 102 3.33 -11.74 7.30
N MET A 103 4.04 -10.77 6.71
CA MET A 103 3.47 -9.48 6.32
C MET A 103 3.70 -9.16 4.83
N LEU A 104 2.70 -8.51 4.23
CA LEU A 104 2.75 -7.93 2.89
C LEU A 104 2.21 -6.51 2.92
N ARG A 105 2.55 -5.72 1.90
CA ARG A 105 2.06 -4.35 1.73
C ARG A 105 1.36 -4.19 0.38
N VAL A 106 0.14 -3.71 0.40
CA VAL A 106 -0.64 -3.38 -0.81
C VAL A 106 -0.84 -1.87 -0.91
N THR A 107 -0.73 -1.33 -2.12
CA THR A 107 -1.06 0.07 -2.40
C THR A 107 -2.53 0.16 -2.82
N ALA A 108 -3.26 1.14 -2.29
CA ALA A 108 -4.61 1.43 -2.73
C ALA A 108 -4.59 1.93 -4.18
N GLY A 109 -5.28 1.24 -5.03
CA GLY A 109 -5.44 1.55 -6.45
C GLY A 109 -6.83 2.09 -6.78
N THR A 110 -7.27 1.89 -8.01
CA THR A 110 -8.66 2.11 -8.43
C THR A 110 -9.59 1.12 -7.74
N GLN A 111 -10.89 1.36 -7.82
CA GLN A 111 -11.90 0.42 -7.31
C GLN A 111 -11.78 -0.97 -7.96
N GLU A 112 -11.48 -1.02 -9.26
CA GLU A 112 -11.31 -2.26 -10.01
C GLU A 112 -10.06 -3.03 -9.54
N GLU A 113 -8.91 -2.37 -9.48
CA GLU A 113 -7.65 -2.96 -9.01
C GLU A 113 -7.77 -3.46 -7.57
N THR A 114 -8.42 -2.69 -6.69
CA THR A 114 -8.70 -3.10 -5.31
C THR A 114 -9.58 -4.35 -5.27
N THR A 115 -10.60 -4.45 -6.12
CA THR A 115 -11.47 -5.62 -6.21
C THR A 115 -10.70 -6.85 -6.66
N ILE A 116 -9.89 -6.74 -7.72
CA ILE A 116 -9.05 -7.83 -8.24
C ILE A 116 -8.09 -8.35 -7.15
N PHE A 117 -7.44 -7.45 -6.42
CA PHE A 117 -6.57 -7.82 -5.30
C PHE A 117 -7.33 -8.59 -4.21
N LEU A 118 -8.45 -8.03 -3.73
CA LEU A 118 -9.21 -8.63 -2.62
C LEU A 118 -9.79 -9.99 -2.99
N ASP A 119 -10.31 -10.15 -4.20
CA ASP A 119 -10.89 -11.41 -4.66
C ASP A 119 -9.80 -12.48 -4.86
N SER A 120 -8.65 -12.09 -5.43
CA SER A 120 -7.50 -12.97 -5.58
C SER A 120 -6.97 -13.46 -4.22
N LEU A 121 -6.81 -12.55 -3.26
CA LEU A 121 -6.34 -12.88 -1.92
C LEU A 121 -7.33 -13.80 -1.19
N ARG A 122 -8.63 -13.50 -1.28
CA ARG A 122 -9.69 -14.34 -0.67
C ARG A 122 -9.68 -15.76 -1.22
N ALA A 123 -9.52 -15.93 -2.54
CA ALA A 123 -9.41 -17.23 -3.17
C ALA A 123 -8.19 -18.01 -2.64
N ILE A 124 -7.01 -17.37 -2.56
CA ILE A 124 -5.77 -17.98 -2.05
C ILE A 124 -5.92 -18.46 -0.60
N ILE A 125 -6.56 -17.65 0.26
CA ILE A 125 -6.74 -18.00 1.68
C ILE A 125 -7.72 -19.16 1.82
N ASN A 126 -8.83 -19.17 1.07
CA ASN A 126 -9.85 -20.21 1.13
C ASN A 126 -9.33 -21.56 0.62
N ASP A 127 -8.55 -21.58 -0.47
CA ASP A 127 -7.93 -22.81 -1.00
C ASP A 127 -7.00 -23.47 0.02
N LYS A 128 -6.31 -22.69 0.84
CA LYS A 128 -5.46 -23.20 1.93
C LYS A 128 -6.26 -23.80 3.07
N SER A 129 -7.38 -23.18 3.43
CA SER A 129 -8.26 -23.69 4.50
C SER A 129 -8.88 -25.04 4.12
N ALA A 130 -9.26 -25.23 2.85
CA ALA A 130 -9.82 -26.47 2.33
C ALA A 130 -8.80 -27.63 2.32
N ASN A 131 -7.51 -27.33 2.06
CA ASN A 131 -6.45 -28.34 2.02
C ASN A 131 -6.01 -28.80 3.42
N VAL A 132 -6.08 -27.96 4.44
CA VAL A 132 -5.77 -28.31 5.83
C VAL A 132 -6.82 -29.27 6.40
N THR A 133 -8.12 -29.01 6.15
CA THR A 133 -9.22 -29.86 6.64
C THR A 133 -9.21 -31.27 6.01
N ASN A 134 -8.75 -31.39 4.76
CA ASN A 134 -8.64 -32.69 4.07
C ASN A 134 -7.43 -33.54 4.51
N SER A 135 -6.38 -32.92 5.08
CA SER A 135 -5.23 -33.65 5.62
C SER A 135 -5.48 -34.24 7.01
N GLU A 136 -6.32 -33.60 7.82
CA GLU A 136 -6.68 -34.07 9.17
C GLU A 136 -7.73 -35.21 9.16
N SER A 137 -8.52 -35.34 8.07
CA SER A 137 -9.52 -36.41 7.96
C SER A 137 -8.97 -37.76 7.45
N LYS A 138 -7.66 -37.85 7.16
CA LYS A 138 -6.98 -39.06 6.65
C LYS A 138 -5.91 -39.61 7.59
N GLY A 139 -5.85 -39.14 8.87
CA GLY A 139 -4.94 -39.64 9.92
C GLY A 139 -5.59 -40.64 10.87
#